data_b9a61856d61ca6671281f3987ffb08f5
#
_entry.id   b9a61856d61ca6671281f3987ffb08f5
#
_cell.length_a   1.000
_cell.length_b   1.000
_cell.length_c   1.000
_cell.angle_alpha   90.00
_cell.angle_beta   90.00
_cell.angle_gamma   90.00
#
_symmetry.space_group_name_H-M   'P 1'
#
loop_
_entity.id
_entity.type
_entity.pdbx_description
1 polymer ?
#
loop_
_entity_poly.entity_id
_entity_poly.type
_entity_poly.pdbx_seq_one_letter_code
_entity_poly.pdbx_strand_id
1 'polypeptide(L)'
;MADSVPTHLYLEKGLLMINVGINGFGRIGRNFFRAALTNPNINIVAINDLTDNATLAHLLKYDSILGRLGLEVTYTDDTLTVGGKTMKVFADRDPANLPWGAVGADIVIESTGHFTKAADAKKHIAAGAKKVIISAPASDEDITIVMGVN
;
A
#
# COMPACT_ATOMS: atom_id res chain seq x y z
N MET A 1 14.33 14.59 -22.30
CA MET A 1 12.97 14.52 -22.88
C MET A 1 12.04 14.14 -21.75
N ALA A 2 11.19 15.09 -21.32
CA ALA A 2 10.20 14.82 -20.28
C ALA A 2 9.05 14.07 -20.93
N ASP A 3 8.86 12.80 -20.57
CA ASP A 3 7.69 12.04 -20.99
C ASP A 3 6.45 12.70 -20.39
N SER A 4 5.68 13.32 -21.27
CA SER A 4 4.40 13.94 -20.93
C SER A 4 3.43 12.85 -20.46
N VAL A 5 2.96 12.99 -19.22
CA VAL A 5 1.80 12.24 -18.72
C VAL A 5 0.65 12.47 -19.71
N PRO A 6 0.01 11.41 -20.22
CA PRO A 6 -1.05 11.56 -21.22
C PRO A 6 -2.20 12.40 -20.68
N THR A 7 -2.52 13.48 -21.35
CA THR A 7 -3.50 14.51 -20.97
C THR A 7 -4.95 13.98 -20.93
N HIS A 8 -5.21 12.75 -21.41
CA HIS A 8 -6.56 12.17 -21.42
C HIS A 8 -7.05 11.66 -20.06
N LEU A 9 -6.20 11.72 -19.02
CA LEU A 9 -6.56 11.35 -17.65
C LEU A 9 -7.33 12.44 -16.87
N TYR A 10 -7.60 13.59 -17.49
CA TYR A 10 -8.20 14.75 -16.81
C TYR A 10 -9.65 15.06 -17.21
N LEU A 11 -10.30 14.25 -18.03
CA LEU A 11 -11.62 14.56 -18.54
C LEU A 11 -12.63 13.47 -18.14
N GLU A 12 -13.28 13.70 -17.08
CA GLU A 12 -14.67 13.52 -16.65
C GLU A 12 -14.71 13.27 -15.15
N LYS A 13 -15.31 14.17 -14.40
CA LYS A 13 -15.81 14.16 -13.02
C LYS A 13 -15.64 12.86 -12.19
N GLY A 14 -14.49 12.25 -12.22
CA GLY A 14 -14.06 11.17 -11.37
C GLY A 14 -12.68 11.54 -10.85
N LEU A 15 -12.57 11.87 -9.59
CA LEU A 15 -11.28 11.90 -8.93
C LEU A 15 -10.51 10.64 -9.32
N LEU A 16 -9.31 10.79 -9.86
CA LEU A 16 -8.48 9.66 -10.26
C LEU A 16 -8.23 8.79 -9.02
N MET A 17 -8.88 7.64 -8.96
CA MET A 17 -8.68 6.68 -7.88
C MET A 17 -7.35 5.98 -8.10
N ILE A 18 -6.45 6.10 -7.13
CA ILE A 18 -5.14 5.46 -7.15
C ILE A 18 -5.25 4.14 -6.38
N ASN A 19 -4.94 3.04 -7.04
CA ASN A 19 -4.89 1.73 -6.42
C ASN A 19 -3.54 1.54 -5.72
N VAL A 20 -3.58 1.22 -4.44
CA VAL A 20 -2.38 1.10 -3.60
C VAL A 20 -2.27 -0.30 -3.03
N GLY A 21 -1.07 -0.89 -3.18
CA GLY A 21 -0.64 -2.07 -2.44
C GLY A 21 0.19 -1.67 -1.22
N ILE A 22 0.14 -2.47 -0.17
CA ILE A 22 0.95 -2.25 1.04
C ILE A 22 1.81 -3.50 1.27
N ASN A 23 3.12 -3.34 1.24
CA ASN A 23 4.05 -4.40 1.64
C ASN A 23 4.55 -4.13 3.06
N GLY A 24 4.16 -5.00 4.00
CA GLY A 24 4.36 -4.82 5.42
C GLY A 24 3.18 -4.12 6.09
N PHE A 25 2.37 -4.89 6.83
CA PHE A 25 1.19 -4.37 7.52
C PHE A 25 1.45 -4.25 9.03
N GLY A 26 2.67 -3.81 9.36
CA GLY A 26 3.07 -3.41 10.70
C GLY A 26 2.46 -2.06 11.12
N ARG A 27 3.08 -1.40 12.07
CA ARG A 27 2.60 -0.10 12.60
C ARG A 27 2.44 0.93 11.47
N ILE A 28 3.43 1.10 10.61
CA ILE A 28 3.41 2.10 9.55
C ILE A 28 2.38 1.76 8.48
N GLY A 29 2.36 0.52 7.99
CA GLY A 29 1.38 0.08 6.99
C GLY A 29 -0.06 0.24 7.47
N ARG A 30 -0.35 -0.12 8.72
CA ARG A 30 -1.69 0.05 9.31
C ARG A 30 -2.06 1.52 9.52
N ASN A 31 -1.11 2.36 9.92
CA ASN A 31 -1.35 3.80 10.07
C ASN A 31 -1.64 4.45 8.71
N PHE A 32 -0.86 4.10 7.69
CA PHE A 32 -1.14 4.53 6.32
C PHE A 32 -2.54 4.09 5.88
N PHE A 33 -2.88 2.81 6.10
CA PHE A 33 -4.20 2.27 5.77
C PHE A 33 -5.32 3.07 6.43
N ARG A 34 -5.24 3.32 7.74
CA ARG A 34 -6.25 4.10 8.46
C ARG A 34 -6.37 5.53 7.93
N ALA A 35 -5.25 6.19 7.62
CA ALA A 35 -5.25 7.52 7.02
C ALA A 35 -5.89 7.52 5.61
N ALA A 36 -5.65 6.48 4.84
CA ALA A 36 -6.22 6.33 3.49
C ALA A 36 -7.74 6.10 3.48
N LEU A 37 -8.33 5.55 4.55
CA LEU A 37 -9.77 5.26 4.62
C LEU A 37 -10.65 6.49 4.40
N THR A 38 -10.19 7.68 4.75
CA THR A 38 -10.93 8.94 4.60
C THR A 38 -10.66 9.64 3.28
N ASN A 39 -9.74 9.12 2.48
CA ASN A 39 -9.38 9.72 1.20
C ASN A 39 -10.08 8.99 0.04
N PRO A 40 -11.04 9.65 -0.66
CA PRO A 40 -11.80 9.01 -1.73
C PRO A 40 -10.96 8.69 -2.97
N ASN A 41 -9.75 9.23 -3.07
CA ASN A 41 -8.85 9.02 -4.20
C ASN A 41 -7.89 7.84 -4.02
N ILE A 42 -7.89 7.22 -2.83
CA ILE A 42 -7.02 6.08 -2.53
C ILE A 42 -7.86 4.83 -2.32
N ASN A 43 -7.53 3.79 -3.05
CA ASN A 43 -8.13 2.47 -2.91
C ASN A 43 -7.04 1.46 -2.57
N ILE A 44 -7.11 0.86 -1.39
CA ILE A 44 -6.19 -0.21 -1.02
C ILE A 44 -6.68 -1.51 -1.64
N VAL A 45 -5.92 -2.06 -2.59
CA VAL A 45 -6.30 -3.26 -3.34
C VAL A 45 -5.72 -4.54 -2.76
N ALA A 46 -4.55 -4.46 -2.13
CA ALA A 46 -3.91 -5.62 -1.53
C ALA A 46 -2.91 -5.24 -0.44
N ILE A 47 -2.68 -6.19 0.44
CA ILE A 47 -1.71 -6.14 1.53
C ILE A 47 -0.82 -7.38 1.43
N ASN A 48 0.45 -7.25 1.75
CA ASN A 48 1.34 -8.39 1.97
C ASN A 48 1.95 -8.31 3.36
N ASP A 49 1.80 -9.36 4.15
CA ASP A 49 2.45 -9.52 5.45
C ASP A 49 2.60 -11.00 5.77
N LEU A 50 3.60 -11.36 6.56
CA LEU A 50 3.85 -12.76 6.95
C LEU A 50 3.04 -13.20 8.17
N THR A 51 2.39 -12.26 8.83
CA THR A 51 1.49 -12.50 9.97
C THR A 51 0.15 -13.04 9.47
N ASP A 52 -0.49 -13.91 10.23
CA ASP A 52 -1.80 -14.46 9.89
C ASP A 52 -2.90 -13.38 9.85
N ASN A 53 -3.92 -13.62 9.04
CA ASN A 53 -4.97 -12.62 8.77
C ASN A 53 -5.84 -12.30 10.00
N ALA A 54 -6.01 -13.25 10.92
CA ALA A 54 -6.74 -13.00 12.16
C ALA A 54 -6.01 -11.97 13.03
N THR A 55 -4.70 -12.13 13.16
CA THR A 55 -3.84 -11.18 13.89
C THR A 55 -3.80 -9.81 13.19
N LEU A 56 -3.67 -9.78 11.85
CA LEU A 56 -3.70 -8.53 11.10
C LEU A 56 -5.03 -7.77 11.28
N ALA A 57 -6.15 -8.48 11.21
CA ALA A 57 -7.47 -7.91 11.43
C ALA A 57 -7.62 -7.35 12.86
N HIS A 58 -7.16 -8.10 13.86
CA HIS A 58 -7.17 -7.67 15.26
C HIS A 58 -6.34 -6.41 15.47
N LEU A 59 -5.09 -6.39 14.98
CA LEU A 59 -4.18 -5.25 15.12
C LEU A 59 -4.65 -4.01 14.34
N LEU A 60 -5.38 -4.20 13.23
CA LEU A 60 -6.00 -3.09 12.53
C LEU A 60 -7.19 -2.52 13.31
N LYS A 61 -8.00 -3.40 13.91
CA LYS A 61 -9.19 -3.03 14.67
C LYS A 61 -8.85 -2.30 15.97
N TYR A 62 -7.83 -2.79 16.67
CA TYR A 62 -7.45 -2.30 17.99
C TYR A 62 -6.03 -1.75 17.96
N ASP A 63 -5.89 -0.46 18.20
CA ASP A 63 -4.61 0.22 18.25
C ASP A 63 -4.48 0.98 19.57
N SER A 64 -3.34 0.81 20.25
CA SER A 64 -3.11 1.41 21.58
C SER A 64 -2.92 2.93 21.53
N ILE A 65 -2.59 3.49 20.35
CA ILE A 65 -2.41 4.94 20.15
C ILE A 65 -3.62 5.54 19.43
N LEU A 66 -4.03 4.94 18.30
CA LEU A 66 -5.13 5.45 17.48
C LEU A 66 -6.51 4.99 17.93
N GLY A 67 -6.56 4.09 18.92
CA GLY A 67 -7.80 3.56 19.44
C GLY A 67 -8.49 2.55 18.52
N ARG A 68 -9.73 2.22 18.86
CA ARG A 68 -10.52 1.26 18.11
C ARG A 68 -10.98 1.85 16.77
N LEU A 69 -10.78 1.11 15.69
CA LEU A 69 -11.34 1.46 14.39
C LEU A 69 -12.85 1.29 14.41
N GLY A 70 -13.60 2.36 14.07
CA GLY A 70 -15.07 2.39 14.09
C GLY A 70 -15.74 1.54 13.02
N LEU A 71 -14.98 1.01 12.06
CA LEU A 71 -15.49 0.16 10.98
C LEU A 71 -15.44 -1.32 11.37
N GLU A 72 -16.30 -2.12 10.77
CA GLU A 72 -16.23 -3.56 10.87
C GLU A 72 -14.97 -4.07 10.15
N VAL A 73 -14.28 -5.03 10.76
CA VAL A 73 -13.11 -5.69 10.19
C VAL A 73 -13.34 -7.19 10.22
N THR A 74 -13.38 -7.82 9.05
CA THR A 74 -13.51 -9.27 8.88
C THR A 74 -12.40 -9.78 7.98
N TYR A 75 -12.13 -11.07 8.00
CA TYR A 75 -11.06 -11.69 7.23
C TYR A 75 -11.44 -13.09 6.76
N THR A 76 -10.76 -13.55 5.73
CA THR A 76 -10.69 -14.92 5.27
C THR A 76 -9.23 -15.35 5.17
N ASP A 77 -8.95 -16.52 4.62
CA ASP A 77 -7.58 -17.00 4.43
C ASP A 77 -6.76 -16.11 3.45
N ASP A 78 -7.44 -15.41 2.54
CA ASP A 78 -6.79 -14.62 1.48
C ASP A 78 -7.31 -13.19 1.35
N THR A 79 -8.18 -12.75 2.26
CA THR A 79 -8.77 -11.41 2.20
C THR A 79 -8.90 -10.75 3.57
N LEU A 80 -8.93 -9.43 3.55
CA LEU A 80 -9.32 -8.58 4.65
C LEU A 80 -10.42 -7.64 4.16
N THR A 81 -11.52 -7.52 4.93
CA THR A 81 -12.64 -6.63 4.60
C THR A 81 -12.80 -5.59 5.70
N VAL A 82 -12.81 -4.33 5.33
CA VAL A 82 -12.94 -3.20 6.26
C VAL A 82 -14.03 -2.25 5.78
N GLY A 83 -15.07 -2.08 6.59
CA GLY A 83 -16.19 -1.22 6.23
C GLY A 83 -16.86 -1.61 4.90
N GLY A 84 -16.91 -2.91 4.59
CA GLY A 84 -17.48 -3.46 3.36
C GLY A 84 -16.54 -3.43 2.15
N LYS A 85 -15.34 -2.87 2.26
CA LYS A 85 -14.31 -2.92 1.19
C LYS A 85 -13.36 -4.09 1.41
N THR A 86 -13.26 -4.97 0.43
CA THR A 86 -12.41 -6.17 0.48
C THR A 86 -11.11 -5.95 -0.29
N MET A 87 -10.00 -6.34 0.32
CA MET A 87 -8.68 -6.33 -0.29
C MET A 87 -8.05 -7.72 -0.20
N LYS A 88 -7.16 -8.05 -1.12
CA LYS A 88 -6.39 -9.29 -1.09
C LYS A 88 -5.29 -9.22 -0.03
N VAL A 89 -5.00 -10.36 0.59
CA VAL A 89 -3.87 -10.50 1.52
C VAL A 89 -2.94 -11.60 1.00
N PHE A 90 -1.68 -11.24 0.88
CA PHE A 90 -0.60 -12.14 0.48
C PHE A 90 0.35 -12.37 1.66
N ALA A 91 1.13 -13.45 1.60
CA ALA A 91 2.12 -13.81 2.62
C ALA A 91 3.41 -14.30 1.96
N ASP A 92 4.00 -13.46 1.11
CA ASP A 92 5.25 -13.78 0.41
C ASP A 92 6.40 -12.92 0.95
N ARG A 93 7.57 -13.55 1.13
CA ARG A 93 8.79 -12.90 1.60
C ARG A 93 9.50 -12.11 0.50
N ASP A 94 9.38 -12.56 -0.76
CA ASP A 94 10.05 -11.92 -1.88
C ASP A 94 9.09 -10.98 -2.63
N PRO A 95 9.36 -9.67 -2.64
CA PRO A 95 8.54 -8.71 -3.36
C PRO A 95 8.35 -9.02 -4.84
N ALA A 96 9.29 -9.73 -5.46
CA ALA A 96 9.21 -10.10 -6.87
C ALA A 96 8.06 -11.08 -7.18
N ASN A 97 7.60 -11.85 -6.19
CA ASN A 97 6.52 -12.81 -6.35
C ASN A 97 5.13 -12.21 -6.13
N LEU A 98 5.05 -10.97 -5.66
CA LEU A 98 3.78 -10.33 -5.33
C LEU A 98 3.04 -9.93 -6.60
N PRO A 99 1.76 -10.29 -6.77
CA PRO A 99 1.04 -10.08 -8.03
C PRO A 99 0.45 -8.65 -8.13
N TRP A 100 1.28 -7.61 -7.94
CA TRP A 100 0.83 -6.22 -7.96
C TRP A 100 0.13 -5.84 -9.26
N GLY A 101 0.66 -6.31 -10.39
CA GLY A 101 0.03 -6.07 -11.69
C GLY A 101 -1.35 -6.71 -11.79
N ALA A 102 -1.51 -7.95 -11.30
CA ALA A 102 -2.77 -8.68 -11.34
C ALA A 102 -3.87 -8.05 -10.48
N VAL A 103 -3.50 -7.46 -9.33
CA VAL A 103 -4.45 -6.73 -8.47
C VAL A 103 -4.62 -5.26 -8.88
N GLY A 104 -3.93 -4.81 -9.92
CA GLY A 104 -4.04 -3.45 -10.45
C GLY A 104 -3.44 -2.37 -9.54
N ALA A 105 -2.44 -2.70 -8.75
CA ALA A 105 -1.77 -1.72 -7.89
C ALA A 105 -0.96 -0.72 -8.73
N ASP A 106 -1.26 0.56 -8.59
CA ASP A 106 -0.49 1.65 -9.20
C ASP A 106 0.75 1.99 -8.37
N ILE A 107 0.56 2.09 -7.07
CA ILE A 107 1.63 2.45 -6.12
C ILE A 107 1.73 1.37 -5.04
N VAL A 108 2.95 1.00 -4.68
CA VAL A 108 3.20 0.15 -3.51
C VAL A 108 3.86 0.96 -2.41
N ILE A 109 3.30 0.88 -1.22
CA ILE A 109 3.93 1.40 0.00
C ILE A 109 4.80 0.28 0.58
N GLU A 110 6.10 0.49 0.55
CA GLU A 110 7.07 -0.42 1.16
C GLU A 110 7.28 -0.02 2.61
N SER A 111 6.68 -0.76 3.52
CA SER A 111 6.67 -0.48 4.96
C SER A 111 7.14 -1.64 5.82
N THR A 112 7.88 -2.59 5.24
CA THR A 112 8.50 -3.69 6.00
C THR A 112 9.73 -3.24 6.80
N GLY A 113 10.41 -2.18 6.37
CA GLY A 113 11.70 -1.76 6.90
C GLY A 113 12.88 -2.61 6.41
N HIS A 114 12.63 -3.62 5.57
CA HIS A 114 13.69 -4.52 5.05
C HIS A 114 14.18 -4.14 3.65
N PHE A 115 13.29 -3.67 2.77
CA PHE A 115 13.60 -3.35 1.38
C PHE A 115 13.81 -1.84 1.22
N THR A 116 14.86 -1.32 1.86
CA THR A 116 15.18 0.11 1.86
C THR A 116 16.17 0.53 0.79
N LYS A 117 16.80 -0.44 0.09
CA LYS A 117 17.63 -0.15 -1.08
C LYS A 117 16.77 -0.06 -2.32
N ALA A 118 17.07 0.91 -3.19
CA ALA A 118 16.33 1.09 -4.44
C ALA A 118 16.28 -0.19 -5.30
N ALA A 119 17.36 -0.94 -5.36
CA ALA A 119 17.42 -2.20 -6.11
C ALA A 119 16.42 -3.25 -5.61
N ASP A 120 16.22 -3.35 -4.29
CA ASP A 120 15.26 -4.27 -3.69
C ASP A 120 13.83 -3.76 -3.85
N ALA A 121 13.61 -2.45 -3.68
CA ALA A 121 12.29 -1.84 -3.87
C ALA A 121 11.82 -1.94 -5.35
N LYS A 122 12.73 -1.88 -6.32
CA LYS A 122 12.43 -2.07 -7.74
C LYS A 122 11.84 -3.45 -8.08
N LYS A 123 11.97 -4.45 -7.21
CA LYS A 123 11.28 -5.74 -7.36
C LYS A 123 9.76 -5.56 -7.41
N HIS A 124 9.20 -4.60 -6.68
CA HIS A 124 7.77 -4.26 -6.77
C HIS A 124 7.39 -3.72 -8.14
N ILE A 125 8.27 -2.95 -8.79
CA ILE A 125 8.06 -2.45 -10.15
C ILE A 125 8.05 -3.62 -11.13
N ALA A 126 9.02 -4.54 -11.02
CA ALA A 126 9.06 -5.75 -11.85
C ALA A 126 7.82 -6.64 -11.64
N ALA A 127 7.24 -6.63 -10.45
CA ALA A 127 6.00 -7.33 -10.10
C ALA A 127 4.72 -6.61 -10.57
N GLY A 128 4.84 -5.47 -11.25
CA GLY A 128 3.75 -4.78 -11.92
C GLY A 128 3.27 -3.46 -11.29
N ALA A 129 3.87 -3.01 -10.18
CA ALA A 129 3.59 -1.68 -9.65
C ALA A 129 4.22 -0.60 -10.54
N LYS A 130 3.56 0.57 -10.62
CA LYS A 130 4.10 1.71 -11.40
C LYS A 130 5.09 2.54 -10.59
N LYS A 131 4.89 2.62 -9.28
CA LYS A 131 5.73 3.36 -8.33
C LYS A 131 5.84 2.63 -7.01
N VAL A 132 6.95 2.89 -6.30
CA VAL A 132 7.15 2.43 -4.92
C VAL A 132 7.49 3.61 -4.04
N ILE A 133 6.85 3.68 -2.89
CA ILE A 133 7.17 4.65 -1.84
C ILE A 133 7.73 3.87 -0.65
N ILE A 134 8.99 4.10 -0.33
CA ILE A 134 9.66 3.50 0.83
C ILE A 134 9.40 4.39 2.04
N SER A 135 8.81 3.83 3.09
CA SER A 135 8.42 4.57 4.31
C SER A 135 9.52 4.63 5.38
N ALA A 136 10.75 4.36 5.00
CA ALA A 136 11.94 4.37 5.86
C ALA A 136 13.09 5.08 5.16
N PRO A 137 14.15 5.49 5.87
CA PRO A 137 15.36 5.99 5.23
C PRO A 137 15.88 5.00 4.20
N ALA A 138 15.98 5.43 2.94
CA ALA A 138 16.36 4.60 1.82
C ALA A 138 17.81 4.86 1.38
N SER A 139 18.31 4.04 0.47
CA SER A 139 19.58 4.27 -0.21
C SER A 139 19.42 4.04 -1.71
N ASP A 140 20.12 4.87 -2.49
CA ASP A 140 20.09 4.89 -3.96
C ASP A 140 18.68 5.16 -4.54
N GLU A 141 17.81 5.79 -3.75
CA GLU A 141 16.48 6.20 -4.17
C GLU A 141 16.52 7.33 -5.21
N ASP A 142 15.50 7.42 -6.04
CA ASP A 142 15.40 8.46 -7.08
C ASP A 142 15.20 9.84 -6.45
N ILE A 143 14.46 9.93 -5.34
CA ILE A 143 14.20 11.16 -4.59
C ILE A 143 13.74 10.85 -3.16
N THR A 144 14.20 11.65 -2.22
CA THR A 144 13.63 11.73 -0.87
C THR A 144 12.72 12.94 -0.76
N ILE A 145 11.47 12.75 -0.37
CA ILE A 145 10.47 13.81 -0.25
C ILE A 145 10.15 14.07 1.22
N VAL A 146 10.23 15.34 1.60
CA VAL A 146 9.74 15.84 2.88
C VAL A 146 8.58 16.79 2.60
N MET A 147 7.37 16.39 3.00
CA MET A 147 6.15 17.16 2.72
C MET A 147 6.26 18.60 3.22
N GLY A 148 5.99 19.55 2.33
CA GLY A 148 6.09 20.97 2.62
C GLY A 148 7.52 21.56 2.52
N VAL A 149 8.52 20.77 2.14
CA VAL A 149 9.92 21.21 2.01
C VAL A 149 10.40 21.14 0.57
N ASN A 150 10.18 20.00 -0.11
CA ASN A 150 10.63 19.79 -1.49
C ASN A 150 9.62 18.97 -2.32
#